data_9eaa9d86ecf3c3eb9577ac473b5412cf
#
_entry.id   9eaa9d86ecf3c3eb9577ac473b5412cf
#
_cell.length_a   1.000
_cell.length_b   1.000
_cell.length_c   1.000
_cell.angle_alpha   90.00
_cell.angle_beta   90.00
_cell.angle_gamma   90.00
#
_symmetry.space_group_name_H-M   'P 1'
#
loop_
_entity.id
_entity.type
_entity.pdbx_description
1 polymer ?
#
loop_
_entity_poly.entity_id
_entity_poly.type
_entity_poly.pdbx_seq_one_letter_code
_entity_poly.pdbx_strand_id
1 'polypeptide(L)'
;MANDIKGITVKIGADTTDLSKAMSSANRSISTTQKQLNEVQKALKLDPSNTELLAQKYRLLTEKADETRKKLQTLKDAQSQVEEQYRNGEIDQG
;
A
#
# COMPACT_ATOMS: atom_id res chain seq x y z
N MET A 1 18.35 -7.56 7.79
CA MET A 1 18.04 -6.59 8.83
C MET A 1 16.58 -6.62 9.19
N ALA A 2 16.32 -6.57 10.48
CA ALA A 2 14.93 -6.68 10.95
C ALA A 2 14.06 -5.52 10.48
N ASN A 3 14.67 -4.37 10.19
CA ASN A 3 13.92 -3.16 9.88
C ASN A 3 13.74 -2.92 8.39
N ASP A 4 14.21 -3.83 7.57
CA ASP A 4 14.04 -3.68 6.13
C ASP A 4 12.61 -4.05 5.76
N ILE A 5 11.98 -3.23 4.93
CA ILE A 5 10.64 -3.47 4.44
C ILE A 5 10.75 -3.83 2.99
N LYS A 6 10.87 -5.14 2.70
CA LYS A 6 11.00 -5.62 1.32
C LYS A 6 12.06 -4.85 0.55
N GLY A 7 13.20 -4.62 1.20
CA GLY A 7 14.30 -3.90 0.61
C GLY A 7 14.28 -2.39 0.80
N ILE A 8 13.32 -1.86 1.54
CA ILE A 8 13.23 -0.44 1.81
C ILE A 8 13.88 -0.14 3.16
N THR A 9 14.75 0.85 3.17
CA THR A 9 15.36 1.34 4.41
C THR A 9 15.02 2.83 4.55
N VAL A 10 14.51 3.20 5.71
CA VAL A 10 14.16 4.57 6.00
C VAL A 10 15.19 5.17 6.94
N LYS A 11 15.73 6.33 6.57
CA LYS A 11 16.64 7.09 7.43
C LYS A 11 16.11 8.50 7.57
N ILE A 12 15.88 8.90 8.81
CA ILE A 12 15.34 10.24 9.09
C ILE A 12 16.41 11.28 8.85
N GLY A 13 16.02 12.37 8.21
CA GLY A 13 16.92 13.47 7.87
C GLY A 13 17.86 13.16 6.73
N ALA A 14 17.75 11.99 6.14
CA ALA A 14 18.56 11.58 5.01
C ALA A 14 17.66 11.37 3.79
N ASP A 15 17.77 10.23 3.13
CA ASP A 15 17.04 9.97 1.90
C ASP A 15 15.78 9.14 2.17
N THR A 16 14.62 9.70 1.86
CA THR A 16 13.33 9.00 1.96
C THR A 16 12.77 8.64 0.60
N THR A 17 13.60 8.68 -0.44
CA THR A 17 13.16 8.42 -1.80
C THR A 17 12.55 7.05 -1.97
N ASP A 18 13.14 6.02 -1.35
CA ASP A 18 12.63 4.66 -1.46
C ASP A 18 11.23 4.52 -0.87
N LEU A 19 10.99 5.17 0.27
CA LEU A 19 9.66 5.17 0.88
C LEU A 19 8.66 5.89 -0.02
N SER A 20 9.06 7.04 -0.55
CA SER A 20 8.22 7.83 -1.45
C SER A 20 7.84 7.03 -2.69
N LYS A 21 8.81 6.33 -3.28
CA LYS A 21 8.56 5.46 -4.45
C LYS A 21 7.63 4.31 -4.09
N ALA A 22 7.83 3.70 -2.93
CA ALA A 22 6.98 2.59 -2.49
C ALA A 22 5.54 3.05 -2.30
N MET A 23 5.35 4.23 -1.69
CA MET A 23 4.01 4.80 -1.51
C MET A 23 3.36 5.14 -2.84
N SER A 24 4.13 5.71 -3.75
CA SER A 24 3.65 6.06 -5.08
C SER A 24 3.22 4.82 -5.85
N SER A 25 4.01 3.74 -5.81
CA SER A 25 3.66 2.46 -6.43
C SER A 25 2.42 1.85 -5.82
N ALA A 26 2.32 1.87 -4.49
CA ALA A 26 1.16 1.34 -3.78
C ALA A 26 -0.10 2.11 -4.17
N ASN A 27 -0.03 3.43 -4.19
CA ASN A 27 -1.16 4.28 -4.57
C ASN A 27 -1.59 4.02 -6.01
N ARG A 28 -0.64 3.81 -6.90
CA ARG A 28 -0.92 3.52 -8.30
C ARG A 28 -1.62 2.17 -8.44
N SER A 29 -1.15 1.15 -7.74
CA SER A 29 -1.76 -0.18 -7.76
C SER A 29 -3.19 -0.14 -7.24
N ILE A 30 -3.40 0.55 -6.12
CA ILE A 30 -4.74 0.70 -5.53
C ILE A 30 -5.66 1.45 -6.49
N SER A 31 -5.16 2.52 -7.11
CA SER A 31 -5.92 3.30 -8.08
C SER A 31 -6.32 2.47 -9.31
N THR A 32 -5.39 1.65 -9.81
CA THR A 32 -5.65 0.77 -10.95
C THR A 32 -6.73 -0.25 -10.60
N THR A 33 -6.63 -0.88 -9.44
CA THR A 33 -7.63 -1.84 -8.98
C THR A 33 -8.98 -1.18 -8.80
N GLN A 34 -9.00 0.05 -8.27
CA GLN A 34 -10.24 0.80 -8.10
C GLN A 34 -10.91 1.12 -9.44
N LYS A 35 -10.11 1.46 -10.45
CA LYS A 35 -10.64 1.71 -11.80
C LYS A 35 -11.27 0.45 -12.38
N GLN A 36 -10.60 -0.69 -12.23
CA GLN A 36 -11.13 -1.98 -12.68
C GLN A 36 -12.43 -2.32 -11.95
N LEU A 37 -12.45 -2.06 -10.64
CA LEU A 37 -13.64 -2.30 -9.83
C LEU A 37 -14.80 -1.42 -10.31
N ASN A 38 -14.54 -0.16 -10.62
CA ASN A 38 -15.57 0.74 -11.15
C ASN A 38 -16.15 0.23 -12.46
N GLU A 39 -15.29 -0.30 -13.34
CA GLU A 39 -15.74 -0.86 -14.60
C GLU A 39 -16.64 -2.09 -14.39
N VAL A 40 -16.23 -2.97 -13.49
CA VAL A 40 -17.03 -4.15 -13.15
C VAL A 40 -18.37 -3.74 -12.54
N GLN A 41 -18.38 -2.73 -11.68
CA GLN A 41 -19.61 -2.25 -11.06
C GLN A 41 -20.57 -1.64 -12.10
N LYS A 42 -20.03 -0.93 -13.08
CA LYS A 42 -20.85 -0.41 -14.20
C LYS A 42 -21.47 -1.54 -14.99
N ALA A 43 -20.68 -2.57 -15.29
CA ALA A 43 -21.18 -3.73 -16.02
C ALA A 43 -22.26 -4.47 -15.21
N LEU A 44 -22.09 -4.56 -13.89
CA LEU A 44 -23.08 -5.19 -13.03
C LEU A 44 -24.40 -4.43 -12.97
N LYS A 45 -24.36 -3.11 -13.12
CA LYS A 45 -25.61 -2.33 -13.19
C LYS A 45 -26.44 -2.72 -14.41
N LEU A 46 -25.78 -3.10 -15.49
CA LEU A 46 -26.44 -3.52 -16.72
C LEU A 46 -26.85 -5.00 -16.69
N ASP A 47 -26.12 -5.80 -15.93
CA ASP A 47 -26.35 -7.24 -15.82
C ASP A 47 -26.12 -7.72 -14.38
N PRO A 48 -27.07 -7.41 -13.48
CA PRO A 48 -26.87 -7.66 -12.02
C PRO A 48 -26.74 -9.13 -11.65
N SER A 49 -27.21 -10.04 -12.47
CA SER A 49 -27.16 -11.47 -12.17
C SER A 49 -25.97 -12.18 -12.79
N ASN A 50 -25.06 -11.45 -13.42
CA ASN A 50 -23.89 -12.03 -14.05
C ASN A 50 -22.91 -12.54 -12.99
N THR A 51 -22.80 -13.86 -12.87
CA THR A 51 -21.97 -14.48 -11.84
C THR A 51 -20.48 -14.27 -12.08
N GLU A 52 -20.05 -14.15 -13.32
CA GLU A 52 -18.66 -13.84 -13.65
C GLU A 52 -18.27 -12.45 -13.17
N LEU A 53 -19.14 -11.47 -13.41
CA LEU A 53 -18.90 -10.10 -12.96
C LEU A 53 -18.87 -10.01 -11.43
N LEU A 54 -19.76 -10.76 -10.77
CA LEU A 54 -19.75 -10.83 -9.31
C LEU A 54 -18.44 -11.42 -8.80
N ALA A 55 -17.97 -12.50 -9.43
CA ALA A 55 -16.70 -13.12 -9.06
C ALA A 55 -15.53 -12.14 -9.25
N GLN A 56 -15.52 -11.41 -10.35
CA GLN A 56 -14.49 -10.40 -10.60
C GLN A 56 -14.53 -9.29 -9.55
N LYS A 57 -15.74 -8.85 -9.21
CA LYS A 57 -15.90 -7.82 -8.18
C LYS A 57 -15.28 -8.25 -6.86
N TYR A 58 -15.58 -9.46 -6.41
CA TYR A 58 -15.05 -9.96 -5.15
C TYR A 58 -13.54 -10.15 -5.20
N ARG A 59 -13.03 -10.63 -6.33
CA ARG A 59 -11.58 -10.76 -6.50
C ARG A 59 -10.89 -9.40 -6.43
N LEU A 60 -11.44 -8.38 -7.10
CA LEU A 60 -10.88 -7.03 -7.10
C LEU A 60 -10.96 -6.39 -5.72
N LEU A 61 -12.04 -6.63 -4.98
CA LEU A 61 -12.15 -6.16 -3.60
C LEU A 61 -11.08 -6.78 -2.72
N THR A 62 -10.81 -8.07 -2.91
CA THR A 62 -9.75 -8.77 -2.17
C THR A 62 -8.39 -8.20 -2.53
N GLU A 63 -8.12 -7.98 -3.82
CA GLU A 63 -6.86 -7.37 -4.27
C GLU A 63 -6.67 -5.98 -3.67
N LYS A 64 -7.71 -5.17 -3.69
CA LYS A 64 -7.65 -3.83 -3.11
C LYS A 64 -7.37 -3.88 -1.62
N ALA A 65 -8.01 -4.79 -0.92
CA ALA A 65 -7.77 -4.98 0.52
C ALA A 65 -6.33 -5.40 0.79
N ASP A 66 -5.79 -6.32 -0.02
CA ASP A 66 -4.40 -6.77 0.11
C ASP A 66 -3.42 -5.64 -0.19
N GLU A 67 -3.66 -4.87 -1.24
CA GLU A 67 -2.82 -3.74 -1.60
C GLU A 67 -2.81 -2.68 -0.50
N THR A 68 -3.99 -2.41 0.06
CA THR A 68 -4.13 -1.45 1.16
C THR A 68 -3.40 -1.95 2.40
N ARG A 69 -3.50 -3.24 2.68
CA ARG A 69 -2.83 -3.87 3.82
C ARG A 69 -1.31 -3.80 3.67
N LYS A 70 -0.81 -4.05 2.47
CA LYS A 70 0.63 -3.94 2.17
C LYS A 70 1.12 -2.51 2.35
N LYS A 71 0.34 -1.54 1.86
CA LYS A 71 0.66 -0.13 2.04
C LYS A 71 0.73 0.23 3.51
N LEU A 72 -0.25 -0.23 4.28
CA LEU A 72 -0.30 0.02 5.71
C LEU A 72 0.89 -0.62 6.43
N GLN A 73 1.24 -1.84 6.04
CA GLN A 73 2.39 -2.52 6.61
C GLN A 73 3.68 -1.77 6.32
N THR A 74 3.85 -1.27 5.10
CA THR A 74 5.01 -0.46 4.74
C THR A 74 5.11 0.78 5.62
N LEU A 75 3.98 1.45 5.85
CA LEU A 75 3.95 2.63 6.72
C LEU A 75 4.29 2.29 8.16
N LYS A 76 3.78 1.17 8.66
CA LYS A 76 4.08 0.73 10.04
C LYS A 76 5.55 0.39 10.18
N ASP A 77 6.13 -0.29 9.21
CA ASP A 77 7.54 -0.65 9.25
C ASP A 77 8.41 0.59 9.17
N ALA A 78 8.02 1.57 8.34
CA ALA A 78 8.73 2.85 8.27
C ALA A 78 8.66 3.57 9.62
N GLN A 79 7.50 3.58 10.25
CA GLN A 79 7.33 4.18 11.58
C GLN A 79 8.22 3.50 12.61
N SER A 80 8.29 2.18 12.58
CA SER A 80 9.15 1.43 13.49
C SER A 80 10.62 1.80 13.32
N GLN A 81 11.07 1.96 12.08
CA GLN A 81 12.45 2.38 11.81
C GLN A 81 12.73 3.76 12.36
N VAL A 82 11.80 4.68 12.17
CA VAL A 82 11.93 6.05 12.70
C VAL A 82 12.00 6.03 14.22
N GLU A 83 11.13 5.29 14.88
CA GLU A 83 11.11 5.18 16.33
C GLU A 83 12.39 4.56 16.87
N GLU A 84 12.90 3.55 16.18
CA GLU A 84 14.14 2.89 16.58
C GLU A 84 15.33 3.85 16.46
N GLN A 85 15.41 4.59 15.36
CA GLN A 85 16.46 5.58 15.17
C GLN A 85 16.39 6.66 16.26
N TYR A 86 15.21 7.09 16.60
CA TYR A 86 14.99 8.07 17.64
C TYR A 86 15.50 7.56 19.00
N ARG A 87 15.13 6.32 19.35
CA ARG A 87 15.57 5.71 20.61
C ARG A 87 17.06 5.51 20.66
N ASN A 88 17.68 5.23 19.51
CA ASN A 88 19.13 5.00 19.44
C ASN A 88 19.93 6.28 19.37
N GLY A 89 19.27 7.44 19.41
CA GLY A 89 19.95 8.72 19.35
C GLY A 89 20.48 9.10 17.98
N GLU A 90 20.02 8.43 16.93
CA GLU A 90 20.42 8.73 15.55
C GLU A 90 19.72 9.97 15.01
N ILE A 91 18.65 10.39 15.65
CA ILE A 91 17.90 11.58 15.30
C ILE A 91 18.20 12.66 16.33
N ASP A 92 18.55 13.84 15.85
CA ASP A 92 18.79 14.97 16.73
C ASP A 92 17.46 15.43 17.33
N GLN A 93 17.42 15.44 18.65
CA GLN A 93 16.23 15.85 19.39
C GLN A 93 16.29 17.31 19.78
N GLY A 94 17.39 17.91 19.56
CA GLY A 94 17.73 19.25 20.00
C GLY A 94 16.90 20.33 19.45
#